data_1866c55b48cfbc682ed4a6a1e3b2ec2a
#
_entry.id   1866c55b48cfbc682ed4a6a1e3b2ec2a
#
_cell.length_a   1.000
_cell.length_b   1.000
_cell.length_c   1.000
_cell.angle_alpha   90.00
_cell.angle_beta   90.00
_cell.angle_gamma   90.00
#
_symmetry.space_group_name_H-M   'P 1'
#
loop_
_entity.id
_entity.type
_entity.pdbx_description
1 polymer ?
#
loop_
_entity_poly.entity_id
_entity_poly.type
_entity_poly.pdbx_seq_one_letter_code
_entity_poly.pdbx_strand_id
1 'polypeptide(L)'
;MKKILLTLLSLYLLTLTPLWAQVSTPSTPVVRKGARATLETPKAQSPTSRTSVHEEGRIANALQSASWLRSVYRLIDLTTPANAPLYYPEVTTPTRANLFAQICQLYQAGKLRVYEYLDGEEQLDEAHLLPYRDFLDRFHIPYKVEGKGAKEVLTVQTSDLPTTEVKSYYLKEAYLFDEATSTYDRLVLALCPILSTVGDYGAVNMPLFWVEYEALQPYLSDQLIPLSKQNAAKRASLDDFFTLHLYEGEIIRADHLLGRSLVQSSTSAEDLKKQQARIEDELKAFGSRLFLPDSTLRHRPSTQKAKKVRTPKASPSPKSSKGERSTTRSIRNRG
;
A
#
# COMPACT_ATOMS: atom_id res chain seq x y z
N MET A 1 67.58 16.42 -43.59
CA MET A 1 66.32 17.11 -43.23
C MET A 1 65.63 16.53 -42.00
N LYS A 2 65.61 15.20 -41.78
CA LYS A 2 64.94 14.58 -40.58
C LYS A 2 65.60 14.93 -39.24
N LYS A 3 66.91 15.15 -39.15
CA LYS A 3 67.64 15.47 -37.91
C LYS A 3 67.41 16.90 -37.40
N ILE A 4 67.14 17.82 -38.32
CA ILE A 4 66.90 19.27 -38.04
C ILE A 4 65.44 19.39 -37.47
N LEU A 5 64.52 18.61 -37.98
CA LEU A 5 63.13 18.62 -37.47
C LEU A 5 63.00 18.12 -36.06
N LEU A 6 63.82 17.10 -35.67
CA LEU A 6 63.81 16.54 -34.31
C LEU A 6 64.40 17.51 -33.27
N THR A 7 65.39 18.31 -33.65
CA THR A 7 66.00 19.34 -32.76
C THR A 7 65.07 20.53 -32.53
N LEU A 8 64.32 20.96 -33.57
CA LEU A 8 63.29 21.98 -33.39
C LEU A 8 62.11 21.57 -32.57
N LEU A 9 61.71 20.30 -32.65
CA LEU A 9 60.62 19.74 -31.79
C LEU A 9 61.07 19.63 -30.33
N SER A 10 62.36 19.32 -30.05
CA SER A 10 62.93 19.30 -28.70
C SER A 10 63.00 20.69 -28.06
N LEU A 11 63.27 21.73 -28.88
CA LEU A 11 63.41 23.13 -28.39
C LEU A 11 62.00 23.71 -28.05
N TYR A 12 60.92 23.25 -28.72
CA TYR A 12 59.56 23.74 -28.49
C TYR A 12 58.94 23.14 -27.22
N LEU A 13 59.44 21.97 -26.75
CA LEU A 13 58.93 21.33 -25.52
C LEU A 13 59.51 21.94 -24.23
N LEU A 14 60.54 22.76 -24.32
CA LEU A 14 61.22 23.36 -23.14
C LEU A 14 60.66 24.72 -22.71
N THR A 15 59.68 25.29 -23.46
CA THR A 15 59.14 26.62 -23.15
C THR A 15 57.72 26.61 -22.51
N LEU A 16 57.17 25.44 -22.15
CA LEU A 16 55.90 25.35 -21.45
C LEU A 16 56.15 25.28 -19.93
N THR A 17 56.53 26.39 -19.33
CA THR A 17 56.47 26.57 -17.89
C THR A 17 55.03 26.90 -17.48
N PRO A 18 54.42 26.17 -16.51
CA PRO A 18 53.11 26.55 -16.02
C PRO A 18 53.21 27.80 -15.16
N LEU A 19 52.49 28.84 -15.61
CA LEU A 19 52.29 30.07 -14.84
C LEU A 19 51.42 29.75 -13.63
N TRP A 20 52.04 29.53 -12.49
CA TRP A 20 51.33 29.43 -11.22
C TRP A 20 50.86 30.83 -10.82
N ALA A 21 49.60 31.11 -10.94
CA ALA A 21 48.97 32.31 -10.41
C ALA A 21 49.08 32.28 -8.86
N GLN A 22 49.81 33.26 -8.32
CA GLN A 22 49.85 33.52 -6.88
C GLN A 22 48.45 34.02 -6.47
N VAL A 23 47.71 33.19 -5.78
CA VAL A 23 46.52 33.62 -5.06
C VAL A 23 46.99 34.27 -3.76
N SER A 24 46.82 35.60 -3.69
CA SER A 24 47.01 36.38 -2.47
C SER A 24 46.02 35.93 -1.39
N THR A 25 46.54 35.48 -0.28
CA THR A 25 45.77 35.18 0.93
C THR A 25 45.23 36.47 1.55
N PRO A 26 43.93 36.58 1.81
CA PRO A 26 43.42 37.68 2.61
C PRO A 26 43.77 37.46 4.10
N SER A 27 44.20 38.55 4.71
CA SER A 27 44.57 38.66 6.13
C SER A 27 43.45 38.21 7.05
N THR A 28 43.83 37.37 8.03
CA THR A 28 42.99 36.90 9.10
C THR A 28 42.47 38.03 10.00
N PRO A 29 41.17 38.14 10.27
CA PRO A 29 40.69 38.99 11.33
C PRO A 29 40.91 38.31 12.69
N VAL A 30 41.44 39.07 13.62
CA VAL A 30 41.65 38.73 15.03
C VAL A 30 40.29 38.42 15.68
N VAL A 31 40.02 37.18 16.02
CA VAL A 31 38.84 36.78 16.74
C VAL A 31 39.07 36.95 18.24
N ARG A 32 38.28 37.84 18.84
CA ARG A 32 38.14 37.98 20.30
C ARG A 32 37.55 36.70 20.90
N LYS A 33 38.24 36.16 21.89
CA LYS A 33 37.76 35.05 22.73
C LYS A 33 36.47 35.46 23.46
N GLY A 34 35.35 34.91 22.99
CA GLY A 34 34.06 35.01 23.68
C GLY A 34 33.28 33.72 23.42
N ALA A 35 32.95 33.06 24.53
CA ALA A 35 32.00 31.97 24.72
C ALA A 35 31.78 31.00 23.54
N ARG A 36 32.30 29.83 23.74
CA ARG A 36 32.10 28.65 22.91
C ARG A 36 30.66 28.13 23.04
N ALA A 37 29.75 28.64 22.21
CA ALA A 37 28.54 27.95 21.89
C ALA A 37 28.88 26.96 20.73
N THR A 38 28.92 25.71 21.04
CA THR A 38 29.04 24.64 20.06
C THR A 38 27.73 24.61 19.28
N LEU A 39 27.68 25.33 18.16
CA LEU A 39 26.68 25.08 17.13
C LEU A 39 27.06 23.77 16.46
N GLU A 40 26.51 22.68 17.00
CA GLU A 40 26.42 21.46 16.24
C GLU A 40 25.59 21.79 15.00
N THR A 41 26.25 21.76 13.87
CA THR A 41 25.60 21.70 12.56
C THR A 41 24.57 20.60 12.64
N PRO A 42 23.28 20.83 12.43
CA PRO A 42 22.33 19.74 12.35
C PRO A 42 22.78 18.91 11.16
N LYS A 43 23.37 17.76 11.49
CA LYS A 43 23.57 16.66 10.55
C LYS A 43 22.21 16.45 9.94
N ALA A 44 22.07 16.75 8.62
CA ALA A 44 20.87 16.45 7.90
C ALA A 44 20.54 15.01 8.18
N GLN A 45 19.59 14.78 9.07
CA GLN A 45 19.02 13.48 9.29
C GLN A 45 18.34 13.17 7.96
N SER A 46 18.98 12.33 7.17
CA SER A 46 18.29 11.57 6.16
C SER A 46 17.02 11.07 6.84
N PRO A 47 15.83 11.20 6.23
CA PRO A 47 14.65 10.61 6.80
C PRO A 47 15.04 9.18 7.09
N THR A 48 15.04 8.83 8.37
CA THR A 48 15.35 7.49 8.82
C THR A 48 14.33 6.63 8.12
N SER A 49 14.75 5.99 7.06
CA SER A 49 14.07 4.82 6.55
C SER A 49 13.77 4.03 7.82
N ARG A 50 12.52 3.90 8.18
CA ARG A 50 12.13 2.93 9.17
C ARG A 50 12.59 1.63 8.56
N THR A 51 13.77 1.20 8.93
CA THR A 51 14.23 -0.15 8.71
C THR A 51 13.22 -0.98 9.47
N SER A 52 12.14 -1.35 8.78
CA SER A 52 11.25 -2.37 9.26
C SER A 52 12.16 -3.57 9.44
N VAL A 53 12.46 -3.90 10.70
CA VAL A 53 13.07 -5.17 11.00
C VAL A 53 12.15 -6.18 10.36
N HIS A 54 12.62 -6.81 9.29
CA HIS A 54 11.89 -7.85 8.59
C HIS A 54 11.82 -9.03 9.54
N GLU A 55 10.80 -9.04 10.37
CA GLU A 55 10.39 -10.21 11.10
C GLU A 55 9.64 -11.09 10.11
N GLU A 56 10.31 -12.15 9.63
CA GLU A 56 9.66 -13.19 8.86
C GLU A 56 8.43 -13.68 9.64
N GLY A 57 7.28 -13.77 8.97
CA GLY A 57 6.02 -14.16 9.59
C GLY A 57 5.26 -13.02 10.30
N ARG A 58 5.66 -11.76 10.15
CA ARG A 58 4.94 -10.62 10.73
C ARG A 58 3.48 -10.57 10.27
N ILE A 59 3.25 -10.77 8.99
CA ILE A 59 1.91 -10.79 8.40
C ILE A 59 1.12 -12.00 8.94
N ALA A 60 1.72 -13.19 8.96
CA ALA A 60 1.08 -14.39 9.48
C ALA A 60 0.71 -14.25 10.96
N ASN A 61 1.59 -13.70 11.78
CA ASN A 61 1.34 -13.45 13.20
C ASN A 61 0.19 -12.43 13.38
N ALA A 62 0.19 -11.34 12.60
CA ALA A 62 -0.86 -10.34 12.66
C ALA A 62 -2.23 -10.90 12.24
N LEU A 63 -2.27 -11.76 11.22
CA LEU A 63 -3.49 -12.43 10.80
C LEU A 63 -4.01 -13.42 11.86
N GLN A 64 -3.11 -14.10 12.56
CA GLN A 64 -3.45 -15.05 13.63
C GLN A 64 -3.97 -14.35 14.90
N SER A 65 -3.42 -13.20 15.27
CA SER A 65 -3.81 -12.44 16.45
C SER A 65 -5.08 -11.61 16.24
N ALA A 66 -5.50 -11.44 14.99
CA ALA A 66 -6.65 -10.60 14.65
C ALA A 66 -7.95 -11.15 15.23
N SER A 67 -8.62 -10.35 16.06
CA SER A 67 -9.97 -10.63 16.56
C SER A 67 -11.06 -10.29 15.52
N TRP A 68 -10.73 -9.45 14.55
CA TRP A 68 -11.55 -9.15 13.39
C TRP A 68 -10.65 -9.03 12.16
N LEU A 69 -11.08 -9.67 11.07
CA LEU A 69 -10.36 -9.73 9.80
C LEU A 69 -11.34 -9.59 8.64
N ARG A 70 -10.99 -8.79 7.66
CA ARG A 70 -11.71 -8.70 6.39
C ARG A 70 -10.72 -8.54 5.25
N SER A 71 -10.75 -9.46 4.30
CA SER A 71 -9.92 -9.36 3.10
C SER A 71 -10.68 -8.70 1.95
N VAL A 72 -9.98 -7.92 1.16
CA VAL A 72 -10.49 -7.29 -0.05
C VAL A 72 -9.48 -7.42 -1.18
N TYR A 73 -9.98 -7.51 -2.39
CA TYR A 73 -9.16 -7.47 -3.61
C TYR A 73 -9.43 -6.16 -4.31
N ARG A 74 -8.35 -5.47 -4.62
CA ARG A 74 -8.39 -4.15 -5.25
C ARG A 74 -7.72 -4.20 -6.61
N LEU A 75 -8.35 -3.60 -7.61
CA LEU A 75 -7.75 -3.38 -8.92
C LEU A 75 -7.00 -2.04 -8.89
N ILE A 76 -5.70 -2.10 -9.09
CA ILE A 76 -4.82 -0.94 -9.17
C ILE A 76 -4.56 -0.66 -10.65
N ASP A 77 -5.09 0.44 -11.18
CA ASP A 77 -4.85 0.87 -12.55
C ASP A 77 -3.61 1.76 -12.62
N LEU A 78 -2.59 1.32 -13.36
CA LEU A 78 -1.32 2.04 -13.51
C LEU A 78 -1.39 3.26 -14.42
N THR A 79 -2.49 3.42 -15.16
CA THR A 79 -2.73 4.63 -15.97
C THR A 79 -3.13 5.82 -15.10
N THR A 80 -3.58 5.55 -13.87
CA THR A 80 -3.90 6.58 -12.88
C THR A 80 -2.63 7.29 -12.40
N PRO A 81 -2.59 8.62 -12.34
CA PRO A 81 -1.39 9.37 -11.95
C PRO A 81 -0.84 9.03 -10.57
N ALA A 82 -1.69 8.64 -9.63
CA ALA A 82 -1.30 8.22 -8.28
C ALA A 82 -0.45 6.94 -8.31
N ASN A 83 -0.74 6.02 -9.24
CA ASN A 83 -0.09 4.72 -9.39
C ASN A 83 1.11 4.75 -10.34
N ALA A 84 1.40 5.90 -10.96
CA ALA A 84 2.52 6.07 -11.89
C ALA A 84 3.88 5.57 -11.37
N PRO A 85 4.21 5.66 -10.07
CA PRO A 85 5.46 5.12 -9.54
C PRO A 85 5.65 3.62 -9.73
N LEU A 86 4.58 2.85 -9.85
CA LEU A 86 4.61 1.40 -10.09
C LEU A 86 4.91 1.05 -11.56
N TYR A 87 4.51 1.96 -12.49
CA TYR A 87 4.63 1.76 -13.92
C TYR A 87 5.95 2.28 -14.50
N TYR A 88 6.45 3.41 -13.98
CA TYR A 88 7.65 4.04 -14.51
C TYR A 88 8.94 3.61 -13.78
N PRO A 89 10.04 3.41 -14.51
CA PRO A 89 10.21 3.64 -15.95
C PRO A 89 9.63 2.50 -16.79
N GLU A 90 9.07 2.83 -17.97
CA GLU A 90 8.57 1.82 -18.93
C GLU A 90 9.70 0.90 -19.42
N VAL A 91 10.86 1.47 -19.66
CA VAL A 91 12.07 0.75 -20.06
C VAL A 91 12.98 0.66 -18.84
N THR A 92 13.35 -0.56 -18.48
CA THR A 92 14.29 -0.82 -17.37
C THR A 92 15.64 -0.19 -17.67
N THR A 93 16.16 0.57 -16.71
CA THR A 93 17.50 1.13 -16.72
C THR A 93 18.40 0.38 -15.73
N PRO A 94 19.74 0.52 -15.81
CA PRO A 94 20.63 -0.15 -14.85
C PRO A 94 20.38 0.24 -13.38
N THR A 95 19.76 1.39 -13.14
CA THR A 95 19.51 1.93 -11.80
C THR A 95 18.05 1.85 -11.35
N ARG A 96 17.12 1.62 -12.28
CA ARG A 96 15.67 1.61 -11.99
C ARG A 96 14.94 0.65 -12.92
N ALA A 97 14.05 -0.12 -12.31
CA ALA A 97 13.07 -0.96 -13.00
C ALA A 97 11.67 -0.60 -12.49
N ASN A 98 10.64 -0.82 -13.31
CA ASN A 98 9.28 -0.76 -12.81
C ASN A 98 8.98 -2.00 -11.95
N LEU A 99 7.85 -1.99 -11.25
CA LEU A 99 7.49 -3.06 -10.32
C LEU A 99 7.46 -4.45 -11.01
N PHE A 100 6.88 -4.55 -12.21
CA PHE A 100 6.79 -5.83 -12.92
C PHE A 100 8.17 -6.36 -13.34
N ALA A 101 9.01 -5.50 -13.90
CA ALA A 101 10.37 -5.89 -14.27
C ALA A 101 11.20 -6.35 -13.06
N GLN A 102 11.04 -5.70 -11.92
CA GLN A 102 11.69 -6.08 -10.68
C GLN A 102 11.22 -7.46 -10.18
N ILE A 103 9.91 -7.70 -10.19
CA ILE A 103 9.34 -9.02 -9.85
C ILE A 103 9.92 -10.09 -10.76
N CYS A 104 9.94 -9.86 -12.09
CA CYS A 104 10.48 -10.82 -13.05
C CYS A 104 11.99 -11.09 -12.85
N GLN A 105 12.78 -10.07 -12.54
CA GLN A 105 14.20 -10.22 -12.23
C GLN A 105 14.44 -11.06 -10.97
N LEU A 106 13.67 -10.84 -9.93
CA LEU A 106 13.75 -11.61 -8.68
C LEU A 106 13.29 -13.05 -8.89
N TYR A 107 12.25 -13.24 -9.70
CA TYR A 107 11.75 -14.56 -10.06
C TYR A 107 12.78 -15.35 -10.90
N GLN A 108 13.36 -14.74 -11.93
CA GLN A 108 14.45 -15.32 -12.72
C GLN A 108 15.64 -15.71 -11.86
N ALA A 109 15.99 -14.88 -10.86
CA ALA A 109 17.08 -15.14 -9.94
C ALA A 109 16.76 -16.21 -8.87
N GLY A 110 15.55 -16.78 -8.86
CA GLY A 110 15.08 -17.74 -7.86
C GLY A 110 14.94 -17.18 -6.46
N LYS A 111 14.88 -15.85 -6.34
CA LYS A 111 14.74 -15.14 -5.05
C LYS A 111 13.29 -14.93 -4.63
N LEU A 112 12.35 -15.11 -5.53
CA LEU A 112 10.93 -14.90 -5.31
C LEU A 112 10.17 -16.14 -5.76
N ARG A 113 9.26 -16.60 -4.92
CA ARG A 113 8.28 -17.62 -5.28
C ARG A 113 7.07 -16.97 -5.89
N VAL A 114 6.54 -17.54 -6.94
CA VAL A 114 5.29 -17.10 -7.56
C VAL A 114 4.33 -18.26 -7.68
N TYR A 115 3.05 -17.95 -7.64
CA TYR A 115 1.98 -18.92 -7.58
C TYR A 115 1.03 -18.73 -8.74
N GLU A 116 0.44 -19.80 -9.19
CA GLU A 116 -0.52 -19.76 -10.30
C GLU A 116 -1.72 -18.87 -9.98
N TYR A 117 -2.18 -18.13 -10.99
CA TYR A 117 -3.48 -17.48 -10.92
C TYR A 117 -4.58 -18.51 -11.22
N LEU A 118 -5.46 -18.70 -10.25
CA LEU A 118 -6.66 -19.52 -10.35
C LEU A 118 -7.89 -18.63 -10.30
N ASP A 119 -8.92 -18.97 -11.07
CA ASP A 119 -10.21 -18.28 -10.95
C ASP A 119 -10.85 -18.62 -9.61
N GLY A 120 -10.77 -17.68 -8.69
CA GLY A 120 -11.27 -17.89 -7.34
C GLY A 120 -10.38 -17.24 -6.29
N GLU A 121 -10.11 -17.96 -5.22
CA GLU A 121 -9.17 -17.53 -4.18
C GLU A 121 -7.76 -17.96 -4.57
N GLU A 122 -6.78 -17.11 -4.29
CA GLU A 122 -5.38 -17.47 -4.48
C GLU A 122 -5.00 -18.59 -3.51
N GLN A 123 -4.24 -19.52 -4.01
CA GLN A 123 -3.62 -20.57 -3.22
C GLN A 123 -2.11 -20.37 -3.26
N LEU A 124 -1.57 -19.96 -2.12
CA LEU A 124 -0.14 -19.63 -1.96
C LEU A 124 0.57 -20.78 -1.27
N ASP A 125 0.41 -21.98 -1.81
CA ASP A 125 1.01 -23.22 -1.32
C ASP A 125 2.00 -23.83 -2.33
N GLU A 126 2.75 -24.83 -1.88
CA GLU A 126 3.76 -25.49 -2.72
C GLU A 126 3.17 -26.22 -3.93
N ALA A 127 1.90 -26.63 -3.87
CA ALA A 127 1.24 -27.33 -4.96
C ALA A 127 0.92 -26.40 -6.15
N HIS A 128 0.79 -25.11 -5.87
CA HIS A 128 0.42 -24.09 -6.85
C HIS A 128 1.61 -23.17 -7.21
N LEU A 129 2.83 -23.58 -6.88
CA LEU A 129 4.03 -22.88 -7.35
C LEU A 129 4.09 -22.93 -8.87
N LEU A 130 4.30 -21.77 -9.49
CA LEU A 130 4.50 -21.66 -10.94
C LEU A 130 6.01 -21.67 -11.22
N PRO A 131 6.57 -22.70 -11.89
CA PRO A 131 7.96 -22.70 -12.29
C PRO A 131 8.24 -21.59 -13.31
N TYR A 132 9.44 -20.97 -13.25
CA TYR A 132 9.80 -19.87 -14.15
C TYR A 132 9.70 -20.23 -15.64
N ARG A 133 10.08 -21.46 -15.99
CA ARG A 133 9.95 -21.97 -17.38
C ARG A 133 8.49 -21.99 -17.82
N ASP A 134 7.60 -22.53 -16.99
CA ASP A 134 6.18 -22.68 -17.30
C ASP A 134 5.50 -21.31 -17.46
N PHE A 135 5.95 -20.33 -16.67
CA PHE A 135 5.54 -18.93 -16.83
C PHE A 135 5.94 -18.39 -18.20
N LEU A 136 7.21 -18.55 -18.59
CA LEU A 136 7.71 -18.04 -19.88
C LEU A 136 6.99 -18.69 -21.06
N ASP A 137 6.80 -20.02 -21.01
CA ASP A 137 6.13 -20.79 -22.08
C ASP A 137 4.64 -20.42 -22.15
N ARG A 138 3.95 -20.27 -21.00
CA ARG A 138 2.52 -19.94 -20.93
C ARG A 138 2.20 -18.57 -21.53
N PHE A 139 3.07 -17.60 -21.32
CA PHE A 139 2.89 -16.22 -21.77
C PHE A 139 3.72 -15.88 -23.02
N HIS A 140 4.31 -16.91 -23.67
CA HIS A 140 5.07 -16.80 -24.92
C HIS A 140 6.21 -15.77 -24.82
N ILE A 141 6.87 -15.68 -23.67
CA ILE A 141 8.01 -14.78 -23.45
C ILE A 141 9.28 -15.45 -23.99
N PRO A 142 9.99 -14.85 -24.96
CA PRO A 142 11.21 -15.44 -25.52
C PRO A 142 12.31 -15.52 -24.46
N TYR A 143 13.01 -16.65 -24.40
CA TYR A 143 14.13 -16.83 -23.50
C TYR A 143 15.27 -17.62 -24.14
N LYS A 144 16.48 -17.46 -23.62
CA LYS A 144 17.66 -18.24 -23.99
C LYS A 144 17.96 -19.24 -22.88
N VAL A 145 18.31 -20.45 -23.28
CA VAL A 145 18.75 -21.51 -22.37
C VAL A 145 20.27 -21.56 -22.41
N GLU A 146 20.92 -21.28 -21.31
CA GLU A 146 22.37 -21.38 -21.15
C GLU A 146 22.70 -22.53 -20.19
N GLY A 147 23.69 -23.33 -20.54
CA GLY A 147 24.06 -24.52 -19.77
C GLY A 147 23.40 -25.80 -20.26
N LYS A 148 23.56 -26.90 -19.50
CA LYS A 148 22.97 -28.22 -19.81
C LYS A 148 22.55 -28.92 -18.52
N GLY A 149 21.38 -29.55 -18.56
CA GLY A 149 20.86 -30.37 -17.44
C GLY A 149 20.60 -29.54 -16.19
N ALA A 150 21.07 -29.97 -15.02
CA ALA A 150 20.84 -29.32 -13.74
C ALA A 150 21.46 -27.91 -13.59
N LYS A 151 22.27 -27.47 -14.57
CA LYS A 151 22.89 -26.12 -14.61
C LYS A 151 22.28 -25.25 -15.70
N GLU A 152 21.10 -25.59 -16.17
CA GLU A 152 20.38 -24.73 -17.11
C GLU A 152 19.95 -23.43 -16.42
N VAL A 153 20.30 -22.31 -17.06
CA VAL A 153 19.87 -20.97 -16.65
C VAL A 153 19.03 -20.39 -17.78
N LEU A 154 17.81 -19.99 -17.45
CA LEU A 154 16.92 -19.33 -18.38
C LEU A 154 17.15 -17.82 -18.30
N THR A 155 17.57 -17.24 -19.41
CA THR A 155 17.86 -15.81 -19.50
C THR A 155 16.85 -15.14 -20.41
N VAL A 156 16.10 -14.17 -19.89
CA VAL A 156 15.18 -13.31 -20.63
C VAL A 156 15.82 -11.95 -20.80
N GLN A 157 15.77 -11.42 -22.01
CA GLN A 157 16.20 -10.02 -22.23
C GLN A 157 15.13 -9.09 -21.67
N THR A 158 15.58 -7.98 -21.08
CA THR A 158 14.64 -7.00 -20.49
C THR A 158 13.66 -6.42 -21.53
N SER A 159 14.08 -6.37 -22.80
CA SER A 159 13.23 -5.95 -23.92
C SER A 159 12.10 -6.92 -24.25
N ASP A 160 12.27 -8.18 -23.89
CA ASP A 160 11.33 -9.24 -24.22
C ASP A 160 10.25 -9.42 -23.12
N LEU A 161 10.45 -8.76 -21.98
CA LEU A 161 9.44 -8.70 -20.93
C LEU A 161 8.32 -7.73 -21.31
N PRO A 162 7.04 -8.11 -21.19
CA PRO A 162 5.90 -7.27 -21.55
C PRO A 162 5.63 -6.18 -20.49
N THR A 163 6.66 -5.40 -20.13
CA THR A 163 6.59 -4.40 -19.05
C THR A 163 5.64 -3.26 -19.35
N THR A 164 5.47 -2.91 -20.62
CA THR A 164 4.55 -1.85 -21.07
C THR A 164 3.11 -2.32 -21.20
N GLU A 165 2.90 -3.63 -21.27
CA GLU A 165 1.59 -4.25 -21.40
C GLU A 165 0.95 -4.56 -20.05
N VAL A 166 1.75 -4.63 -18.98
CA VAL A 166 1.22 -4.74 -17.61
C VAL A 166 0.72 -3.37 -17.17
N LYS A 167 -0.60 -3.17 -17.24
CA LYS A 167 -1.25 -1.87 -16.95
C LYS A 167 -2.07 -1.86 -15.68
N SER A 168 -2.18 -2.98 -14.99
CA SER A 168 -2.88 -3.06 -13.73
C SER A 168 -2.37 -4.20 -12.84
N TYR A 169 -2.74 -4.14 -11.56
CA TYR A 169 -2.48 -5.19 -10.58
C TYR A 169 -3.75 -5.52 -9.81
N TYR A 170 -3.96 -6.80 -9.51
CA TYR A 170 -4.78 -7.14 -8.37
C TYR A 170 -3.92 -7.08 -7.11
N LEU A 171 -4.47 -6.46 -6.09
CA LEU A 171 -3.87 -6.33 -4.78
C LEU A 171 -4.79 -6.99 -3.77
N LYS A 172 -4.30 -7.99 -3.05
CA LYS A 172 -5.01 -8.54 -1.89
C LYS A 172 -4.60 -7.78 -0.64
N GLU A 173 -5.59 -7.28 0.08
CA GLU A 173 -5.42 -6.54 1.34
C GLU A 173 -6.18 -7.23 2.45
N ALA A 174 -5.64 -7.15 3.65
CA ALA A 174 -6.33 -7.54 4.87
C ALA A 174 -6.50 -6.32 5.77
N TYR A 175 -7.72 -6.05 6.17
CA TYR A 175 -8.06 -5.14 7.24
C TYR A 175 -8.24 -5.96 8.50
N LEU A 176 -7.51 -5.63 9.53
CA LEU A 176 -7.49 -6.40 10.76
C LEU A 176 -7.58 -5.50 11.99
N PHE A 177 -8.17 -6.05 13.04
CA PHE A 177 -8.17 -5.44 14.36
C PHE A 177 -7.64 -6.48 15.37
N ASP A 178 -6.59 -6.09 16.06
CA ASP A 178 -6.02 -6.85 17.17
C ASP A 178 -6.54 -6.25 18.50
N GLU A 179 -7.33 -7.02 19.21
CA GLU A 179 -7.92 -6.58 20.47
C GLU A 179 -6.86 -6.47 21.59
N ALA A 180 -5.83 -7.31 21.56
CA ALA A 180 -4.78 -7.28 22.57
C ALA A 180 -3.94 -6.00 22.54
N THR A 181 -3.64 -5.53 21.35
CA THR A 181 -2.88 -4.28 21.12
C THR A 181 -3.79 -3.08 20.86
N SER A 182 -5.11 -3.31 20.68
CA SER A 182 -6.10 -2.31 20.28
C SER A 182 -5.68 -1.55 19.01
N THR A 183 -5.04 -2.23 18.08
CA THR A 183 -4.60 -1.66 16.80
C THR A 183 -5.51 -2.09 15.67
N TYR A 184 -5.83 -1.13 14.81
CA TYR A 184 -6.49 -1.36 13.53
C TYR A 184 -5.47 -1.12 12.42
N ASP A 185 -5.24 -2.13 11.60
CA ASP A 185 -4.21 -2.08 10.56
C ASP A 185 -4.77 -2.55 9.22
N ARG A 186 -4.07 -2.17 8.17
CA ARG A 186 -4.32 -2.60 6.80
C ARG A 186 -3.03 -3.14 6.22
N LEU A 187 -3.02 -4.41 5.87
CA LEU A 187 -1.85 -5.10 5.35
C LEU A 187 -2.05 -5.47 3.88
N VAL A 188 -1.02 -5.28 3.09
CA VAL A 188 -0.92 -5.85 1.74
C VAL A 188 -0.43 -7.29 1.89
N LEU A 189 -1.18 -8.24 1.32
CA LEU A 189 -0.87 -9.66 1.42
C LEU A 189 -0.22 -10.21 0.15
N ALA A 190 -0.79 -9.88 -1.01
CA ALA A 190 -0.33 -10.42 -2.29
C ALA A 190 -0.61 -9.46 -3.44
N LEU A 191 0.16 -9.59 -4.51
CA LEU A 191 0.09 -8.85 -5.75
C LEU A 191 -0.06 -9.81 -6.93
N CYS A 192 -0.89 -9.46 -7.91
CA CYS A 192 -0.99 -10.17 -9.17
C CYS A 192 -0.91 -9.18 -10.34
N PRO A 193 0.16 -9.21 -11.15
CA PRO A 193 0.25 -8.40 -12.36
C PRO A 193 -0.79 -8.82 -13.38
N ILE A 194 -1.37 -7.86 -14.09
CA ILE A 194 -2.36 -8.10 -15.14
C ILE A 194 -1.82 -7.56 -16.45
N LEU A 195 -1.67 -8.48 -17.41
CA LEU A 195 -1.29 -8.18 -18.77
C LEU A 195 -2.52 -7.68 -19.53
N SER A 196 -2.44 -6.50 -20.14
CA SER A 196 -3.50 -5.93 -20.97
C SER A 196 -3.08 -5.96 -22.44
N THR A 197 -3.69 -6.83 -23.21
CA THR A 197 -3.46 -6.96 -24.65
C THR A 197 -4.70 -6.53 -25.44
N VAL A 198 -4.49 -6.10 -26.67
CA VAL A 198 -5.60 -5.78 -27.59
C VAL A 198 -5.79 -6.97 -28.50
N GLY A 199 -6.86 -7.71 -28.28
CA GLY A 199 -7.27 -8.80 -29.17
C GLY A 199 -8.28 -8.33 -30.22
N ASP A 200 -8.68 -9.23 -31.09
CA ASP A 200 -9.63 -8.97 -32.20
C ASP A 200 -11.01 -8.46 -31.72
N TYR A 201 -11.36 -8.77 -30.48
CA TYR A 201 -12.64 -8.40 -29.84
C TYR A 201 -12.51 -7.32 -28.78
N GLY A 202 -11.38 -6.62 -28.69
CA GLY A 202 -11.13 -5.55 -27.73
C GLY A 202 -10.00 -5.84 -26.74
N ALA A 203 -9.90 -5.06 -25.68
CA ALA A 203 -8.88 -5.24 -24.64
C ALA A 203 -9.16 -6.49 -23.82
N VAL A 204 -8.15 -7.37 -23.73
CA VAL A 204 -8.17 -8.57 -22.90
C VAL A 204 -7.21 -8.37 -21.74
N ASN A 205 -7.72 -8.54 -20.53
CA ASN A 205 -6.94 -8.45 -19.30
C ASN A 205 -6.67 -9.88 -18.80
N MET A 206 -5.40 -10.24 -18.70
CA MET A 206 -4.95 -11.58 -18.32
C MET A 206 -4.09 -11.48 -17.06
N PRO A 207 -4.60 -11.94 -15.91
CA PRO A 207 -3.78 -12.07 -14.71
C PRO A 207 -2.67 -13.09 -14.94
N LEU A 208 -1.45 -12.77 -14.46
CA LEU A 208 -0.28 -13.59 -14.73
C LEU A 208 -0.03 -14.62 -13.64
N PHE A 209 0.19 -14.15 -12.42
CA PHE A 209 0.56 -14.97 -11.25
C PHE A 209 0.39 -14.17 -9.95
N TRP A 210 0.33 -14.88 -8.83
CA TRP A 210 0.36 -14.27 -7.52
C TRP A 210 1.77 -14.24 -6.91
N VAL A 211 2.06 -13.17 -6.19
CA VAL A 211 3.31 -12.98 -5.43
C VAL A 211 2.95 -12.54 -4.02
N GLU A 212 3.52 -13.21 -3.03
CA GLU A 212 3.42 -12.80 -1.63
C GLU A 212 4.15 -11.48 -1.40
N TYR A 213 3.45 -10.53 -0.80
CA TYR A 213 4.03 -9.21 -0.54
C TYR A 213 5.18 -9.27 0.47
N GLU A 214 5.07 -10.11 1.51
CA GLU A 214 6.10 -10.28 2.54
C GLU A 214 7.44 -10.72 1.95
N ALA A 215 7.41 -11.64 0.96
CA ALA A 215 8.61 -12.09 0.26
C ALA A 215 9.20 -11.01 -0.67
N LEU A 216 8.35 -10.12 -1.20
CA LEU A 216 8.76 -9.05 -2.11
C LEU A 216 9.26 -7.81 -1.37
N GLN A 217 8.74 -7.54 -0.20
CA GLN A 217 8.93 -6.33 0.61
C GLN A 217 10.40 -5.93 0.81
N PRO A 218 11.37 -6.84 1.15
CA PRO A 218 12.78 -6.49 1.33
C PRO A 218 13.38 -5.79 0.10
N TYR A 219 13.01 -6.27 -1.07
CA TYR A 219 13.54 -5.77 -2.35
C TYR A 219 12.89 -4.45 -2.77
N LEU A 220 11.64 -4.18 -2.33
CA LEU A 220 10.95 -2.92 -2.58
C LEU A 220 11.46 -1.79 -1.69
N SER A 221 11.99 -2.12 -0.51
CA SER A 221 12.54 -1.14 0.43
C SER A 221 13.78 -0.43 -0.11
N ASP A 222 14.55 -1.08 -0.96
CA ASP A 222 15.75 -0.51 -1.57
C ASP A 222 15.45 0.39 -2.78
N GLN A 223 14.27 0.29 -3.36
CA GLN A 223 13.89 1.03 -4.55
C GLN A 223 13.23 2.37 -4.21
N LEU A 224 13.95 3.46 -4.44
CA LEU A 224 13.45 4.81 -4.19
C LEU A 224 12.62 5.34 -5.37
N ILE A 225 11.44 5.84 -5.05
CA ILE A 225 10.49 6.48 -5.97
C ILE A 225 10.27 7.95 -5.58
N PRO A 226 9.99 8.85 -6.53
CA PRO A 226 9.56 10.20 -6.22
C PRO A 226 8.10 10.19 -5.74
N LEU A 227 7.82 10.75 -4.56
CA LEU A 227 6.47 10.88 -4.01
C LEU A 227 5.65 12.00 -4.64
N SER A 228 6.30 12.94 -5.29
CA SER A 228 5.63 14.12 -5.85
C SER A 228 6.29 14.55 -7.14
N LYS A 229 5.47 14.88 -8.13
CA LYS A 229 5.94 15.48 -9.38
C LYS A 229 6.53 16.89 -9.17
N GLN A 230 6.08 17.59 -8.11
CA GLN A 230 6.50 18.96 -7.81
C GLN A 230 7.71 19.05 -6.89
N ASN A 231 7.99 18.00 -6.12
CA ASN A 231 9.11 17.98 -5.19
C ASN A 231 9.90 16.67 -5.31
N ALA A 232 10.89 16.66 -6.19
CA ALA A 232 11.78 15.52 -6.41
C ALA A 232 12.68 15.19 -5.20
N ALA A 233 12.76 16.08 -4.20
CA ALA A 233 13.51 15.82 -2.97
C ALA A 233 12.80 14.87 -2.01
N LYS A 234 11.45 14.78 -2.09
CA LYS A 234 10.69 13.80 -1.31
C LYS A 234 10.72 12.45 -2.02
N ARG A 235 11.54 11.56 -1.51
CA ARG A 235 11.62 10.16 -1.96
C ARG A 235 11.06 9.26 -0.87
N ALA A 236 10.38 8.23 -1.29
CA ALA A 236 10.00 7.10 -0.45
C ALA A 236 10.50 5.82 -1.10
N SER A 237 10.55 4.74 -0.38
CA SER A 237 10.74 3.44 -0.99
C SER A 237 9.45 2.97 -1.67
N LEU A 238 9.58 1.99 -2.55
CA LEU A 238 8.40 1.36 -3.14
C LEU A 238 7.61 0.57 -2.08
N ASP A 239 8.29 0.07 -1.04
CA ASP A 239 7.65 -0.49 0.15
C ASP A 239 6.84 0.55 0.93
N ASP A 240 7.39 1.75 1.16
CA ASP A 240 6.64 2.85 1.78
C ASP A 240 5.36 3.19 1.00
N PHE A 241 5.41 3.10 -0.34
CA PHE A 241 4.25 3.35 -1.18
C PHE A 241 3.10 2.40 -0.89
N PHE A 242 3.39 1.11 -0.67
CA PHE A 242 2.38 0.12 -0.30
C PHE A 242 1.99 0.21 1.17
N THR A 243 2.96 0.33 2.07
CA THR A 243 2.72 0.39 3.53
C THR A 243 1.93 1.62 3.95
N LEU A 244 2.16 2.77 3.30
CA LEU A 244 1.41 3.99 3.54
C LEU A 244 0.13 4.08 2.70
N HIS A 245 -0.19 3.06 1.91
CA HIS A 245 -1.38 2.97 1.07
C HIS A 245 -1.57 4.17 0.13
N LEU A 246 -0.48 4.60 -0.52
CA LEU A 246 -0.47 5.75 -1.42
C LEU A 246 -1.06 5.46 -2.80
N TYR A 247 -1.40 4.21 -3.07
CA TYR A 247 -2.04 3.78 -4.31
C TYR A 247 -3.54 4.05 -4.29
N GLU A 248 -4.08 4.26 -5.47
CA GLU A 248 -5.51 4.35 -5.73
C GLU A 248 -5.98 3.11 -6.49
N GLY A 249 -7.15 2.59 -6.13
CA GLY A 249 -7.73 1.43 -6.81
C GLY A 249 -9.14 1.12 -6.35
N GLU A 250 -9.86 0.37 -7.17
CA GLU A 250 -11.26 0.01 -6.92
C GLU A 250 -11.36 -1.38 -6.29
N ILE A 251 -12.23 -1.56 -5.30
CA ILE A 251 -12.51 -2.88 -4.74
C ILE A 251 -13.30 -3.69 -5.76
N ILE A 252 -12.74 -4.83 -6.18
CA ILE A 252 -13.38 -5.75 -7.13
C ILE A 252 -14.01 -6.95 -6.45
N ARG A 253 -13.53 -7.29 -5.26
CA ARG A 253 -14.00 -8.42 -4.44
C ARG A 253 -13.76 -8.12 -2.97
N ALA A 254 -14.67 -8.55 -2.12
CA ALA A 254 -14.48 -8.57 -0.68
C ALA A 254 -14.89 -9.96 -0.18
N ASP A 255 -14.28 -10.40 0.91
CA ASP A 255 -14.67 -11.64 1.56
C ASP A 255 -16.12 -11.54 2.02
N HIS A 256 -16.96 -12.22 1.28
CA HIS A 256 -18.35 -12.48 1.59
C HIS A 256 -18.53 -13.97 1.74
N LEU A 257 -19.50 -14.36 2.52
CA LEU A 257 -19.93 -15.74 2.71
C LEU A 257 -20.13 -16.57 1.42
N LEU A 258 -20.09 -15.94 0.23
CA LEU A 258 -20.35 -16.58 -1.05
C LEU A 258 -19.17 -16.51 -2.05
N GLY A 259 -18.03 -15.91 -1.70
CA GLY A 259 -16.83 -15.89 -2.56
C GLY A 259 -17.00 -15.27 -3.97
N ARG A 260 -18.10 -14.55 -4.23
CA ARG A 260 -18.38 -13.96 -5.56
C ARG A 260 -17.69 -12.61 -5.72
N SER A 261 -17.26 -12.30 -6.94
CA SER A 261 -16.78 -10.95 -7.25
C SER A 261 -17.95 -9.93 -7.25
N LEU A 262 -17.64 -8.67 -6.96
CA LEU A 262 -18.63 -7.60 -7.00
C LEU A 262 -19.20 -7.43 -8.40
N VAL A 263 -18.39 -7.63 -9.43
CA VAL A 263 -18.83 -7.58 -10.84
C VAL A 263 -19.88 -8.64 -11.13
N GLN A 264 -19.72 -9.85 -10.59
CA GLN A 264 -20.68 -10.95 -10.80
C GLN A 264 -21.97 -10.76 -9.99
N SER A 265 -21.91 -10.02 -8.87
CA SER A 265 -23.05 -9.77 -8.00
C SER A 265 -23.83 -8.50 -8.36
N SER A 266 -23.25 -7.62 -9.15
CA SER A 266 -23.84 -6.34 -9.53
C SER A 266 -24.68 -6.47 -10.82
N THR A 267 -25.81 -5.81 -10.83
CA THR A 267 -26.73 -5.80 -12.00
C THR A 267 -26.41 -4.71 -13.02
N SER A 268 -25.70 -3.67 -12.60
CA SER A 268 -25.29 -2.54 -13.43
C SER A 268 -23.96 -1.94 -12.94
N ALA A 269 -23.34 -1.11 -13.79
CA ALA A 269 -22.13 -0.37 -13.42
C ALA A 269 -22.36 0.61 -12.25
N GLU A 270 -23.56 1.17 -12.13
CA GLU A 270 -23.93 2.06 -11.02
C GLU A 270 -24.09 1.27 -9.71
N ASP A 271 -24.66 0.08 -9.79
CA ASP A 271 -24.81 -0.82 -8.65
C ASP A 271 -23.43 -1.29 -8.15
N LEU A 272 -22.54 -1.63 -9.08
CA LEU A 272 -21.15 -1.96 -8.74
C LEU A 272 -20.48 -0.82 -7.96
N LYS A 273 -20.55 0.41 -8.45
CA LYS A 273 -19.96 1.57 -7.76
C LYS A 273 -20.57 1.81 -6.38
N LYS A 274 -21.89 1.61 -6.23
CA LYS A 274 -22.55 1.71 -4.92
C LYS A 274 -22.07 0.64 -3.95
N GLN A 275 -21.90 -0.58 -4.42
CA GLN A 275 -21.40 -1.68 -3.59
C GLN A 275 -19.93 -1.43 -3.20
N GLN A 276 -19.08 -0.98 -4.12
CA GLN A 276 -17.71 -0.58 -3.85
C GLN A 276 -17.63 0.53 -2.79
N ALA A 277 -18.38 1.61 -2.98
CA ALA A 277 -18.44 2.73 -2.03
C ALA A 277 -18.95 2.27 -0.65
N ARG A 278 -19.96 1.41 -0.60
CA ARG A 278 -20.45 0.86 0.65
C ARG A 278 -19.40 0.09 1.42
N ILE A 279 -18.62 -0.76 0.73
CA ILE A 279 -17.57 -1.55 1.39
C ILE A 279 -16.45 -0.61 1.88
N GLU A 280 -16.04 0.38 1.08
CA GLU A 280 -15.08 1.39 1.51
C GLU A 280 -15.54 2.16 2.75
N ASP A 281 -16.80 2.56 2.77
CA ASP A 281 -17.40 3.29 3.91
C ASP A 281 -17.51 2.39 5.14
N GLU A 282 -17.86 1.11 4.98
CA GLU A 282 -17.90 0.14 6.08
C GLU A 282 -16.51 -0.03 6.72
N LEU A 283 -15.46 -0.18 5.90
CA LEU A 283 -14.07 -0.32 6.37
C LEU A 283 -13.59 0.94 7.10
N LYS A 284 -13.85 2.13 6.54
CA LYS A 284 -13.52 3.41 7.17
C LYS A 284 -14.30 3.64 8.46
N ALA A 285 -15.61 3.34 8.43
CA ALA A 285 -16.47 3.50 9.59
C ALA A 285 -16.08 2.55 10.73
N PHE A 286 -15.64 1.33 10.41
CA PHE A 286 -15.14 0.40 11.42
C PHE A 286 -13.91 0.97 12.11
N GLY A 287 -12.89 1.38 11.37
CA GLY A 287 -11.68 1.99 11.93
C GLY A 287 -11.97 3.24 12.76
N SER A 288 -12.86 4.12 12.27
CA SER A 288 -13.21 5.35 13.02
C SER A 288 -14.00 5.09 14.29
N ARG A 289 -14.80 4.02 14.37
CA ARG A 289 -15.53 3.65 15.59
C ARG A 289 -14.63 3.12 16.69
N LEU A 290 -13.50 2.51 16.34
CA LEU A 290 -12.52 2.02 17.31
C LEU A 290 -11.83 3.16 18.05
N PHE A 291 -11.68 4.31 17.40
CA PHE A 291 -10.98 5.49 17.94
C PHE A 291 -11.94 6.64 18.27
N LEU A 292 -13.14 6.33 18.79
CA LEU A 292 -14.04 7.40 19.26
C LEU A 292 -13.37 8.21 20.37
N PRO A 293 -13.30 9.53 20.25
CA PRO A 293 -12.74 10.37 21.31
C PRO A 293 -13.58 10.21 22.58
N ASP A 294 -12.92 10.13 23.74
CA ASP A 294 -13.49 9.91 25.07
C ASP A 294 -14.62 10.90 25.43
N SER A 295 -14.66 12.06 24.74
CA SER A 295 -15.72 13.05 24.86
C SER A 295 -17.12 12.55 24.48
N THR A 296 -17.21 11.53 23.58
CA THR A 296 -18.49 10.95 23.18
C THR A 296 -19.02 9.92 24.18
N LEU A 297 -18.14 9.31 24.97
CA LEU A 297 -18.49 8.38 26.02
C LEU A 297 -19.08 9.05 27.27
N ARG A 298 -18.77 10.34 27.49
CA ARG A 298 -19.27 11.11 28.62
C ARG A 298 -20.72 11.59 28.48
N HIS A 299 -21.33 11.45 27.33
CA HIS A 299 -22.72 11.84 27.08
C HIS A 299 -23.69 10.67 27.00
N ARG A 300 -23.46 9.63 27.79
CA ARG A 300 -24.53 8.68 28.08
C ARG A 300 -25.44 9.35 29.11
N PRO A 301 -26.65 9.82 28.76
CA PRO A 301 -27.53 10.39 29.75
C PRO A 301 -27.82 9.29 30.77
N SER A 302 -27.43 9.52 32.02
CA SER A 302 -27.80 8.67 33.13
C SER A 302 -29.30 8.80 33.33
N THR A 303 -30.10 8.05 32.60
CA THR A 303 -31.51 7.83 32.85
C THR A 303 -31.68 6.82 34.00
N GLN A 304 -31.22 7.25 35.16
CA GLN A 304 -31.77 6.73 36.42
C GLN A 304 -32.13 7.95 37.28
N LYS A 305 -33.26 8.60 36.96
CA LYS A 305 -33.99 9.36 37.97
C LYS A 305 -34.42 8.31 39.02
N ALA A 306 -33.67 8.31 40.12
CA ALA A 306 -34.07 7.60 41.33
C ALA A 306 -35.51 8.06 41.67
N LYS A 307 -36.46 7.12 41.63
CA LYS A 307 -37.80 7.28 42.11
C LYS A 307 -37.69 7.58 43.62
N LYS A 308 -37.88 8.85 44.00
CA LYS A 308 -38.01 9.27 45.40
C LYS A 308 -39.18 8.47 45.98
N VAL A 309 -38.87 7.50 46.85
CA VAL A 309 -39.84 6.84 47.73
C VAL A 309 -40.46 7.87 48.63
N ARG A 310 -41.72 8.21 48.40
CA ARG A 310 -42.51 9.02 49.30
C ARG A 310 -42.94 8.11 50.44
N THR A 311 -42.48 8.42 51.64
CA THR A 311 -42.98 7.91 52.90
C THR A 311 -44.45 8.28 53.06
N PRO A 312 -45.33 7.39 53.56
CA PRO A 312 -46.75 7.69 53.80
C PRO A 312 -46.90 8.54 55.08
N LYS A 313 -47.55 9.67 54.93
CA LYS A 313 -47.97 10.51 56.04
C LYS A 313 -49.36 10.07 56.46
N ALA A 314 -49.49 9.87 57.81
CA ALA A 314 -50.66 9.39 58.52
C ALA A 314 -51.95 10.19 58.25
N SER A 315 -53.05 9.47 58.28
CA SER A 315 -54.42 9.92 58.19
C SER A 315 -54.85 10.76 59.41
N PRO A 316 -55.80 11.63 59.27
CA PRO A 316 -56.84 11.77 60.26
C PRO A 316 -58.25 11.57 59.67
N SER A 317 -59.10 11.04 60.52
CA SER A 317 -60.49 10.55 60.40
C SER A 317 -61.53 11.64 60.08
N PRO A 318 -62.81 11.25 60.02
CA PRO A 318 -63.75 11.77 59.04
C PRO A 318 -64.70 12.84 59.61
N LYS A 319 -65.29 13.62 58.78
CA LYS A 319 -66.54 14.33 59.07
C LYS A 319 -67.52 14.20 57.91
N SER A 320 -68.70 13.77 58.34
CA SER A 320 -69.97 13.57 57.67
C SER A 320 -70.48 14.78 56.90
N SER A 321 -71.17 14.61 55.85
CA SER A 321 -72.58 14.76 55.65
C SER A 321 -72.97 15.20 54.22
N LYS A 322 -73.97 14.43 53.71
CA LYS A 322 -75.15 14.88 53.02
C LYS A 322 -75.10 15.48 51.63
N GLY A 323 -75.92 14.82 50.79
CA GLY A 323 -76.73 15.46 49.75
C GLY A 323 -76.48 14.82 48.35
N GLU A 324 -77.21 13.89 48.04
CA GLU A 324 -78.44 13.79 47.22
C GLU A 324 -78.29 14.12 45.76
N ARG A 325 -78.72 13.10 44.98
CA ARG A 325 -79.47 13.13 43.70
C ARG A 325 -78.66 13.51 42.48
N SER A 326 -78.84 12.94 41.34
CA SER A 326 -79.75 11.97 40.74
C SER A 326 -79.34 11.75 39.29
N THR A 327 -79.58 10.53 38.81
CA THR A 327 -80.13 10.22 37.47
C THR A 327 -79.42 10.84 36.25
N THR A 328 -79.08 10.16 35.22
CA THR A 328 -79.75 9.24 34.31
C THR A 328 -78.83 8.88 33.15
N ARG A 329 -78.71 7.63 32.83
CA ARG A 329 -79.10 6.98 31.62
C ARG A 329 -78.67 7.63 30.27
N SER A 330 -77.96 6.96 29.44
CA SER A 330 -78.41 6.35 28.16
C SER A 330 -77.21 6.00 27.33
N ILE A 331 -76.87 4.78 27.04
CA ILE A 331 -77.25 3.83 26.01
C ILE A 331 -77.19 4.40 24.56
N ARG A 332 -76.55 3.59 23.77
CA ARG A 332 -76.61 3.34 22.33
C ARG A 332 -75.40 3.89 21.57
N ASN A 333 -74.68 3.02 20.98
CA ASN A 333 -74.82 2.00 19.95
C ASN A 333 -74.52 2.55 18.52
N ARG A 334 -73.62 1.83 17.88
CA ARG A 334 -73.52 1.53 16.44
C ARG A 334 -73.06 2.64 15.48
N GLY A 335 -72.05 2.15 14.75
CA GLY A 335 -71.68 2.52 13.41
C GLY A 335 -70.36 1.87 13.11
#